data_3b54ff54581a4d5dce8a1630ff77b1a7
#
_entry.id   3b54ff54581a4d5dce8a1630ff77b1a7
#
_cell.length_a   1.000
_cell.length_b   1.000
_cell.length_c   1.000
_cell.angle_alpha   90.00
_cell.angle_beta   90.00
_cell.angle_gamma   90.00
#
_symmetry.space_group_name_H-M   'P 1'
#
loop_
_entity.id
_entity.type
_entity.pdbx_description
1 polymer ?
#
loop_
_entity_poly.entity_id
_entity_poly.type
_entity_poly.pdbx_seq_one_letter_code
_entity_poly.pdbx_strand_id
1 'polypeptide(L)'
;WQDLNFQTVELKQVIRQKNPEFIHELNKARIGDYSCVHYFNTHCQKTLFENGIILTATNRKAEQINHDRLSKIPYKAKVYHSRIVGDVKNSDKPTLDELHLKIGARVMVLMNDTEQNLYQNGSFGKVYKLEDESVTVILDTNKTLVTFGYHEWAIENYVLSKRKEEDIEDNHLSKEKVGAFYQIPLKLAYAITMHKSQGQTYDQVNLIPYS
;
A
#
# COMPACT_ATOMS: atom_id res chain seq x y z
N TRP A 1 16.41 -12.48 24.56
CA TRP A 1 15.78 -13.42 23.63
C TRP A 1 15.91 -14.86 24.11
N GLN A 2 17.03 -15.25 24.72
CA GLN A 2 17.30 -16.63 25.20
C GLN A 2 16.41 -17.08 26.36
N ASP A 3 15.89 -16.13 27.14
CA ASP A 3 15.05 -16.40 28.31
C ASP A 3 13.54 -16.49 27.97
N LEU A 4 13.19 -16.23 26.70
CA LEU A 4 11.82 -16.29 26.23
C LEU A 4 11.60 -17.59 25.46
N ASN A 5 10.72 -18.43 25.97
CA ASN A 5 10.40 -19.72 25.38
C ASN A 5 9.44 -19.56 24.19
N PHE A 6 9.96 -19.06 23.05
CA PHE A 6 9.17 -18.89 21.83
C PHE A 6 8.89 -20.21 21.14
N GLN A 7 7.65 -20.43 20.75
CA GLN A 7 7.31 -21.47 19.80
C GLN A 7 7.64 -20.98 18.39
N THR A 8 8.55 -21.66 17.70
CA THR A 8 8.93 -21.32 16.33
C THR A 8 8.06 -22.11 15.36
N VAL A 9 7.36 -21.39 14.45
CA VAL A 9 6.61 -21.99 13.35
C VAL A 9 7.25 -21.56 12.04
N GLU A 10 7.69 -22.54 11.24
CA GLU A 10 8.27 -22.30 9.93
C GLU A 10 7.25 -22.61 8.84
N LEU A 11 6.89 -21.60 8.01
CA LEU A 11 6.01 -21.77 6.84
C LEU A 11 6.87 -22.27 5.66
N LYS A 12 6.67 -23.52 5.24
CA LYS A 12 7.47 -24.17 4.18
C LYS A 12 6.76 -24.25 2.83
N GLN A 13 5.45 -24.12 2.81
CA GLN A 13 4.66 -24.30 1.59
C GLN A 13 4.31 -22.97 0.94
N VAL A 14 4.61 -22.83 -0.36
CA VAL A 14 4.17 -21.70 -1.18
C VAL A 14 2.75 -22.00 -1.68
N ILE A 15 1.76 -21.22 -1.23
CA ILE A 15 0.35 -21.39 -1.61
C ILE A 15 -0.06 -20.45 -2.74
N ARG A 16 0.53 -19.25 -2.79
CA ARG A 16 0.14 -18.17 -3.72
C ARG A 16 0.47 -18.48 -5.18
N GLN A 17 1.59 -19.16 -5.43
CA GLN A 17 2.05 -19.55 -6.77
C GLN A 17 1.76 -21.02 -7.00
N LYS A 18 1.27 -21.36 -8.22
CA LYS A 18 0.87 -22.72 -8.58
C LYS A 18 1.84 -23.40 -9.55
N ASN A 19 2.69 -22.63 -10.26
CA ASN A 19 3.67 -23.19 -11.19
C ASN A 19 4.91 -23.68 -10.42
N PRO A 20 5.21 -24.99 -10.39
CA PRO A 20 6.32 -25.55 -9.61
C PRO A 20 7.71 -25.06 -10.10
N GLU A 21 7.89 -24.90 -11.41
CA GLU A 21 9.13 -24.41 -11.99
C GLU A 21 9.40 -22.97 -11.59
N PHE A 22 8.38 -22.10 -11.69
CA PHE A 22 8.48 -20.71 -11.24
C PHE A 22 8.78 -20.61 -9.73
N ILE A 23 8.15 -21.46 -8.90
CA ILE A 23 8.42 -21.52 -7.46
C ILE A 23 9.86 -21.94 -7.20
N HIS A 24 10.37 -22.93 -7.94
CA HIS A 24 11.75 -23.41 -7.82
C HIS A 24 12.74 -22.29 -8.13
N GLU A 25 12.55 -21.58 -9.23
CA GLU A 25 13.45 -20.49 -9.65
C GLU A 25 13.35 -19.26 -8.72
N LEU A 26 12.15 -18.95 -8.16
CA LEU A 26 12.00 -17.93 -7.13
C LEU A 26 12.76 -18.31 -5.84
N ASN A 27 12.75 -19.58 -5.45
CA ASN A 27 13.51 -20.03 -4.27
C ASN A 27 15.02 -19.88 -4.49
N LYS A 28 15.54 -20.16 -5.71
CA LYS A 28 16.93 -19.88 -6.07
C LYS A 28 17.23 -18.37 -5.94
N ALA A 29 16.38 -17.52 -6.50
CA ALA A 29 16.54 -16.06 -6.38
C ALA A 29 16.57 -15.61 -4.91
N ARG A 30 15.74 -16.19 -4.05
CA ARG A 30 15.66 -15.87 -2.62
C ARG A 30 16.96 -16.13 -1.87
N ILE A 31 17.69 -17.16 -2.25
CA ILE A 31 18.97 -17.53 -1.62
C ILE A 31 20.19 -16.96 -2.34
N GLY A 32 19.97 -16.13 -3.39
CA GLY A 32 21.04 -15.53 -4.18
C GLY A 32 21.72 -16.49 -5.18
N ASP A 33 21.06 -17.58 -5.56
CA ASP A 33 21.54 -18.48 -6.61
C ASP A 33 21.25 -17.88 -7.99
N TYR A 34 22.30 -17.41 -8.67
CA TYR A 34 22.22 -16.75 -9.98
C TYR A 34 21.82 -17.69 -11.12
N SER A 35 21.75 -19.00 -10.94
CA SER A 35 21.32 -19.93 -11.96
C SER A 35 19.88 -19.67 -12.43
N CYS A 36 19.05 -19.03 -11.59
CA CYS A 36 17.69 -18.61 -11.94
C CYS A 36 17.59 -17.49 -12.98
N VAL A 37 18.68 -16.73 -13.22
CA VAL A 37 18.67 -15.56 -14.13
C VAL A 37 18.30 -15.95 -15.55
N HIS A 38 18.77 -17.09 -16.02
CA HIS A 38 18.42 -17.58 -17.36
C HIS A 38 16.92 -17.79 -17.51
N TYR A 39 16.30 -18.43 -16.52
CA TYR A 39 14.84 -18.65 -16.49
C TYR A 39 14.07 -17.34 -16.58
N PHE A 40 14.37 -16.37 -15.70
CA PHE A 40 13.67 -15.09 -15.70
C PHE A 40 13.90 -14.29 -16.99
N ASN A 41 15.10 -14.31 -17.57
CA ASN A 41 15.39 -13.63 -18.83
C ASN A 41 14.65 -14.23 -20.03
N THR A 42 14.31 -15.50 -19.99
CA THR A 42 13.58 -16.18 -21.07
C THR A 42 12.06 -16.08 -20.90
N HIS A 43 11.56 -16.05 -19.65
CA HIS A 43 10.14 -16.04 -19.36
C HIS A 43 9.56 -14.64 -19.10
N CYS A 44 10.40 -13.65 -18.79
CA CYS A 44 9.95 -12.27 -18.64
C CYS A 44 9.94 -11.55 -19.99
N GLN A 45 8.86 -10.81 -20.26
CA GLN A 45 8.77 -9.97 -21.45
C GLN A 45 9.73 -8.79 -21.34
N LYS A 46 10.37 -8.41 -22.47
CA LYS A 46 11.27 -7.24 -22.54
C LYS A 46 10.51 -5.92 -22.67
N THR A 47 9.25 -5.97 -23.10
CA THR A 47 8.38 -4.79 -23.23
C THR A 47 7.49 -4.63 -22.01
N LEU A 48 7.32 -3.39 -21.56
CA LEU A 48 6.45 -3.10 -20.42
C LEU A 48 4.99 -3.34 -20.79
N PHE A 49 4.24 -3.96 -19.88
CA PHE A 49 2.78 -4.03 -19.97
C PHE A 49 2.19 -2.62 -19.80
N GLU A 50 1.34 -2.20 -20.70
CA GLU A 50 0.73 -0.87 -20.67
C GLU A 50 -0.08 -0.61 -19.39
N ASN A 51 -0.84 -1.60 -18.95
CA ASN A 51 -1.68 -1.54 -17.76
C ASN A 51 -1.08 -2.24 -16.52
N GLY A 52 0.14 -2.77 -16.62
CA GLY A 52 0.84 -3.41 -15.51
C GLY A 52 1.26 -2.41 -14.43
N ILE A 53 1.15 -2.82 -13.17
CA ILE A 53 1.71 -2.05 -12.07
C ILE A 53 3.23 -1.97 -12.19
N ILE A 54 3.81 -0.80 -11.93
CA ILE A 54 5.26 -0.62 -11.96
C ILE A 54 5.80 -0.76 -10.53
N LEU A 55 6.70 -1.72 -10.34
CA LEU A 55 7.42 -1.91 -9.07
C LEU A 55 8.81 -1.27 -9.16
N THR A 56 9.13 -0.41 -8.18
CA THR A 56 10.40 0.31 -8.11
C THR A 56 11.11 0.02 -6.80
N ALA A 57 12.42 0.29 -6.75
CA ALA A 57 13.20 0.14 -5.53
C ALA A 57 12.95 1.27 -4.52
N THR A 58 12.62 2.47 -4.99
CA THR A 58 12.54 3.68 -4.15
C THR A 58 11.20 4.40 -4.26
N ASN A 59 10.77 5.06 -3.16
CA ASN A 59 9.58 5.92 -3.16
C ASN A 59 9.73 7.07 -4.16
N ARG A 60 10.90 7.70 -4.22
CA ARG A 60 11.19 8.80 -5.15
C ARG A 60 10.89 8.42 -6.60
N LYS A 61 11.33 7.24 -7.03
CA LYS A 61 11.09 6.76 -8.40
C LYS A 61 9.61 6.45 -8.64
N ALA A 62 8.93 5.86 -7.67
CA ALA A 62 7.49 5.60 -7.75
C ALA A 62 6.71 6.92 -7.88
N GLU A 63 7.02 7.93 -7.06
CA GLU A 63 6.39 9.25 -7.10
C GLU A 63 6.63 9.96 -8.44
N GLN A 64 7.85 9.94 -8.96
CA GLN A 64 8.17 10.49 -10.27
C GLN A 64 7.30 9.85 -11.37
N ILE A 65 7.23 8.52 -11.42
CA ILE A 65 6.42 7.81 -12.41
C ILE A 65 4.93 8.16 -12.25
N ASN A 66 4.43 8.20 -11.02
CA ASN A 66 3.04 8.55 -10.74
C ASN A 66 2.71 9.96 -11.21
N HIS A 67 3.58 10.93 -10.94
CA HIS A 67 3.45 12.31 -11.40
C HIS A 67 3.47 12.40 -12.93
N ASP A 68 4.45 11.74 -13.58
CA ASP A 68 4.58 11.74 -15.05
C ASP A 68 3.36 11.11 -15.74
N ARG A 69 2.79 10.05 -15.15
CA ARG A 69 1.57 9.42 -15.67
C ARG A 69 0.35 10.31 -15.46
N LEU A 70 0.22 10.94 -14.29
CA LEU A 70 -0.86 11.88 -14.00
C LEU A 70 -0.82 13.10 -14.94
N SER A 71 0.38 13.65 -15.23
CA SER A 71 0.53 14.81 -16.10
C SER A 71 0.02 14.57 -17.52
N LYS A 72 0.11 13.34 -18.03
CA LYS A 72 -0.35 12.94 -19.37
C LYS A 72 -1.87 12.86 -19.51
N ILE A 73 -2.60 12.84 -18.40
CA ILE A 73 -4.08 12.87 -18.45
C ILE A 73 -4.53 14.29 -18.79
N PRO A 74 -5.35 14.48 -19.85
CA PRO A 74 -5.71 15.81 -20.35
C PRO A 74 -6.69 16.59 -19.45
N TYR A 75 -7.29 15.93 -18.44
CA TYR A 75 -8.24 16.57 -17.53
C TYR A 75 -7.54 17.48 -16.52
N LYS A 76 -8.29 18.49 -16.04
CA LYS A 76 -7.82 19.38 -14.96
C LYS A 76 -7.63 18.58 -13.67
N ALA A 77 -6.52 18.83 -12.99
CA ALA A 77 -6.28 18.25 -11.67
C ALA A 77 -7.15 18.92 -10.61
N LYS A 78 -7.63 18.12 -9.66
CA LYS A 78 -8.19 18.59 -8.39
C LYS A 78 -7.24 18.21 -7.27
N VAL A 79 -7.04 19.13 -6.33
CA VAL A 79 -6.16 18.95 -5.19
C VAL A 79 -7.00 18.81 -3.93
N TYR A 80 -6.72 17.76 -3.16
CA TYR A 80 -7.30 17.52 -1.85
C TYR A 80 -6.22 17.75 -0.80
N HIS A 81 -6.47 18.67 0.13
CA HIS A 81 -5.53 19.03 1.20
C HIS A 81 -5.83 18.22 2.45
N SER A 82 -4.79 17.70 3.10
CA SER A 82 -4.93 17.04 4.39
C SER A 82 -5.32 18.02 5.50
N ARG A 83 -5.93 17.49 6.55
CA ARG A 83 -6.12 18.20 7.82
C ARG A 83 -5.36 17.43 8.90
N ILE A 84 -4.59 18.14 9.71
CA ILE A 84 -3.74 17.55 10.77
C ILE A 84 -4.19 18.14 12.10
N VAL A 85 -4.36 17.27 13.09
CA VAL A 85 -4.70 17.65 14.49
C VAL A 85 -3.69 16.96 15.40
N GLY A 86 -3.12 17.70 16.35
CA GLY A 86 -2.13 17.19 17.29
C GLY A 86 -0.76 16.90 16.67
N ASP A 87 -0.03 15.94 17.22
CA ASP A 87 1.33 15.59 16.79
C ASP A 87 1.28 14.44 15.76
N VAL A 88 1.61 14.77 14.50
CA VAL A 88 1.62 13.83 13.39
C VAL A 88 2.95 13.96 12.64
N LYS A 89 3.79 12.94 12.72
CA LYS A 89 5.07 12.90 11.99
C LYS A 89 4.84 12.54 10.52
N ASN A 90 5.77 12.94 9.65
CA ASN A 90 5.69 12.60 8.23
C ASN A 90 5.71 11.07 7.97
N SER A 91 6.36 10.30 8.85
CA SER A 91 6.36 8.83 8.79
C SER A 91 4.99 8.21 9.02
N ASP A 92 4.10 8.91 9.72
CA ASP A 92 2.80 8.39 10.16
C ASP A 92 1.69 8.68 9.13
N LYS A 93 2.01 9.49 8.11
CA LYS A 93 1.07 9.86 7.05
C LYS A 93 0.97 8.74 6.00
N PRO A 94 -0.20 8.14 5.80
CA PRO A 94 -0.38 7.07 4.83
C PRO A 94 -0.39 7.54 3.38
N THR A 95 -0.71 8.83 3.14
CA THR A 95 -0.73 9.48 1.82
C THR A 95 -0.19 10.91 1.92
N LEU A 96 -0.21 11.63 0.79
CA LEU A 96 0.33 12.98 0.67
C LEU A 96 -0.57 14.04 1.32
N ASP A 97 0.05 15.12 1.84
CA ASP A 97 -0.67 16.28 2.33
C ASP A 97 -1.48 16.97 1.22
N GLU A 98 -0.94 16.98 0.01
CA GLU A 98 -1.62 17.46 -1.19
C GLU A 98 -1.80 16.30 -2.17
N LEU A 99 -3.01 15.77 -2.23
CA LEU A 99 -3.36 14.68 -3.12
C LEU A 99 -3.92 15.24 -4.43
N HIS A 100 -3.11 15.20 -5.49
CA HIS A 100 -3.49 15.63 -6.82
C HIS A 100 -4.12 14.48 -7.59
N LEU A 101 -5.37 14.63 -8.01
CA LEU A 101 -6.10 13.63 -8.78
C LEU A 101 -6.70 14.22 -10.07
N LYS A 102 -6.85 13.37 -11.08
CA LYS A 102 -7.58 13.66 -12.33
C LYS A 102 -8.55 12.53 -12.62
N ILE A 103 -9.65 12.81 -13.31
CA ILE A 103 -10.56 11.77 -13.82
C ILE A 103 -9.74 10.80 -14.69
N GLY A 104 -9.93 9.49 -14.49
CA GLY A 104 -9.19 8.43 -15.16
C GLY A 104 -7.83 8.09 -14.51
N ALA A 105 -7.38 8.83 -13.48
CA ALA A 105 -6.16 8.49 -12.77
C ALA A 105 -6.26 7.13 -12.08
N ARG A 106 -5.18 6.34 -12.17
CA ARG A 106 -5.07 5.07 -11.46
C ARG A 106 -4.71 5.31 -10.00
N VAL A 107 -5.51 4.73 -9.10
CA VAL A 107 -5.37 4.92 -7.66
C VAL A 107 -5.38 3.58 -6.92
N MET A 108 -4.85 3.60 -5.70
CA MET A 108 -4.93 2.53 -4.72
C MET A 108 -5.64 3.03 -3.48
N VAL A 109 -6.55 2.22 -2.95
CA VAL A 109 -7.29 2.48 -1.71
C VAL A 109 -6.39 2.18 -0.51
N LEU A 110 -6.47 3.02 0.54
CA LEU A 110 -5.62 2.97 1.74
C LEU A 110 -6.39 2.63 3.02
N MET A 111 -7.56 2.05 2.89
CA MET A 111 -8.40 1.59 3.99
C MET A 111 -9.10 0.29 3.64
N ASN A 112 -9.61 -0.41 4.65
CA ASN A 112 -10.46 -1.58 4.48
C ASN A 112 -11.93 -1.18 4.55
N ASP A 113 -12.75 -1.84 3.74
CA ASP A 113 -14.21 -1.82 3.90
C ASP A 113 -14.60 -2.93 4.89
N THR A 114 -14.96 -2.54 6.11
CA THR A 114 -15.35 -3.47 7.17
C THR A 114 -16.84 -3.80 7.17
N GLU A 115 -17.64 -3.09 6.37
CA GLU A 115 -19.09 -3.27 6.33
C GLU A 115 -19.52 -4.22 5.19
N GLN A 116 -19.10 -3.91 3.98
CA GLN A 116 -19.57 -4.61 2.78
C GLN A 116 -18.49 -5.47 2.12
N ASN A 117 -17.23 -5.35 2.53
CA ASN A 117 -16.07 -6.06 1.97
C ASN A 117 -15.91 -5.89 0.45
N LEU A 118 -16.30 -4.72 -0.08
CA LEU A 118 -16.16 -4.40 -1.51
C LEU A 118 -14.72 -4.16 -1.92
N TYR A 119 -13.89 -3.67 -0.98
CA TYR A 119 -12.48 -3.38 -1.17
C TYR A 119 -11.67 -3.58 0.11
N GLN A 120 -10.38 -3.67 -0.04
CA GLN A 120 -9.42 -3.72 1.06
C GLN A 120 -8.26 -2.75 0.80
N ASN A 121 -7.47 -2.48 1.83
CA ASN A 121 -6.24 -1.71 1.69
C ASN A 121 -5.34 -2.38 0.62
N GLY A 122 -4.94 -1.61 -0.40
CA GLY A 122 -4.23 -2.13 -1.57
C GLY A 122 -5.12 -2.40 -2.78
N SER A 123 -6.45 -2.31 -2.69
CA SER A 123 -7.34 -2.42 -3.85
C SER A 123 -7.08 -1.30 -4.85
N PHE A 124 -7.09 -1.64 -6.15
CA PHE A 124 -6.87 -0.69 -7.24
C PHE A 124 -8.16 -0.27 -7.91
N GLY A 125 -8.11 0.92 -8.52
CA GLY A 125 -9.20 1.43 -9.32
C GLY A 125 -8.81 2.65 -10.15
N LYS A 126 -9.79 3.20 -10.86
CA LYS A 126 -9.65 4.44 -11.64
C LYS A 126 -10.61 5.49 -11.11
N VAL A 127 -10.14 6.71 -10.99
CA VAL A 127 -10.98 7.87 -10.62
C VAL A 127 -12.06 8.07 -11.66
N TYR A 128 -13.33 8.00 -11.22
CA TYR A 128 -14.50 8.19 -12.06
C TYR A 128 -15.04 9.62 -11.94
N LYS A 129 -15.13 10.17 -10.72
CA LYS A 129 -15.65 11.50 -10.42
C LYS A 129 -14.87 12.17 -9.32
N LEU A 130 -14.71 13.50 -9.41
CA LEU A 130 -14.06 14.33 -8.39
C LEU A 130 -15.05 15.37 -7.89
N GLU A 131 -15.37 15.36 -6.60
CA GLU A 131 -16.23 16.31 -5.90
C GLU A 131 -15.39 17.10 -4.88
N ASP A 132 -15.98 18.07 -4.17
CA ASP A 132 -15.19 18.97 -3.31
C ASP A 132 -14.56 18.24 -2.12
N GLU A 133 -15.28 17.31 -1.51
CA GLU A 133 -14.81 16.56 -0.33
C GLU A 133 -14.83 15.04 -0.55
N SER A 134 -15.01 14.59 -1.79
CA SER A 134 -15.07 13.16 -2.08
C SER A 134 -14.55 12.82 -3.47
N VAL A 135 -14.19 11.55 -3.64
CA VAL A 135 -13.71 10.96 -4.90
C VAL A 135 -14.44 9.65 -5.15
N THR A 136 -15.10 9.53 -6.28
CA THR A 136 -15.68 8.26 -6.72
C THR A 136 -14.69 7.52 -7.60
N VAL A 137 -14.44 6.25 -7.27
CA VAL A 137 -13.51 5.34 -7.93
C VAL A 137 -14.27 4.13 -8.45
N ILE A 138 -13.98 3.71 -9.68
CA ILE A 138 -14.38 2.40 -10.18
C ILE A 138 -13.30 1.40 -9.83
N LEU A 139 -13.62 0.38 -9.03
CA LEU A 139 -12.69 -0.65 -8.60
C LEU A 139 -12.34 -1.60 -9.75
N ASP A 140 -11.08 -2.05 -9.80
CA ASP A 140 -10.61 -2.96 -10.87
C ASP A 140 -11.21 -4.36 -10.74
N THR A 141 -11.41 -4.85 -9.51
CA THR A 141 -11.81 -6.22 -9.20
C THR A 141 -13.25 -6.54 -9.60
N ASN A 142 -14.20 -5.68 -9.21
CA ASN A 142 -15.64 -5.94 -9.35
C ASN A 142 -16.38 -4.87 -10.18
N LYS A 143 -15.65 -3.88 -10.71
CA LYS A 143 -16.19 -2.74 -11.46
C LYS A 143 -17.22 -1.92 -10.69
N THR A 144 -17.24 -2.03 -9.37
CA THR A 144 -18.14 -1.27 -8.51
C THR A 144 -17.64 0.16 -8.36
N LEU A 145 -18.60 1.11 -8.36
CA LEU A 145 -18.33 2.51 -8.03
C LEU A 145 -18.38 2.68 -6.51
N VAL A 146 -17.30 3.18 -5.94
CA VAL A 146 -17.20 3.48 -4.51
C VAL A 146 -16.80 4.94 -4.34
N THR A 147 -17.49 5.64 -3.44
CA THR A 147 -17.19 7.04 -3.12
C THR A 147 -16.44 7.13 -1.79
N PHE A 148 -15.27 7.75 -1.82
CA PHE A 148 -14.39 7.96 -0.68
C PHE A 148 -14.46 9.43 -0.27
N GLY A 149 -14.88 9.69 0.98
CA GLY A 149 -14.72 10.98 1.66
C GLY A 149 -13.40 11.05 2.42
N TYR A 150 -13.21 12.12 3.20
CA TYR A 150 -12.08 12.22 4.12
C TYR A 150 -12.14 11.12 5.17
N HIS A 151 -11.03 10.44 5.36
CA HIS A 151 -10.84 9.39 6.36
C HIS A 151 -9.89 9.89 7.45
N GLU A 152 -10.17 9.51 8.70
CA GLU A 152 -9.32 9.79 9.84
C GLU A 152 -8.36 8.63 10.10
N TRP A 153 -7.06 8.92 10.15
CA TRP A 153 -6.06 8.02 10.74
C TRP A 153 -5.65 8.59 12.10
N ALA A 154 -6.10 7.92 13.17
CA ALA A 154 -5.69 8.26 14.53
C ALA A 154 -4.22 7.88 14.74
N ILE A 155 -3.43 8.78 15.29
CA ILE A 155 -2.05 8.54 15.71
C ILE A 155 -2.06 8.27 17.20
N GLU A 156 -1.64 7.07 17.57
CA GLU A 156 -1.67 6.57 18.94
C GLU A 156 -0.26 6.26 19.43
N ASN A 157 0.06 6.70 20.65
CA ASN A 157 1.25 6.28 21.36
C ASN A 157 0.90 5.29 22.45
N TYR A 158 1.80 4.34 22.71
CA TYR A 158 1.69 3.46 23.87
C TYR A 158 2.24 4.17 25.10
N VAL A 159 1.42 4.25 26.15
CA VAL A 159 1.81 4.81 27.45
C VAL A 159 1.61 3.77 28.53
N LEU A 160 2.57 3.74 29.48
CA LEU A 160 2.43 2.92 30.68
C LEU A 160 1.52 3.67 31.66
N SER A 161 0.30 3.21 31.82
CA SER A 161 -0.61 3.72 32.86
C SER A 161 -0.55 2.83 34.10
N LYS A 162 -0.43 3.48 35.27
CA LYS A 162 -0.53 2.81 36.57
C LYS A 162 -2.00 2.70 36.95
N ARG A 163 -2.55 1.52 36.97
CA ARG A 163 -3.85 1.27 37.65
C ARG A 163 -3.59 1.09 39.13
N LYS A 164 -4.17 1.93 39.95
CA LYS A 164 -4.31 1.71 41.40
C LYS A 164 -5.64 1.00 41.63
N GLU A 165 -5.61 -0.30 41.60
CA GLU A 165 -6.65 -1.10 42.28
C GLU A 165 -5.96 -1.75 43.47
N GLU A 166 -6.55 -1.57 44.68
CA GLU A 166 -6.18 -2.07 45.99
C GLU A 166 -5.01 -3.09 46.01
N ASP A 167 -3.81 -2.58 46.39
CA ASP A 167 -2.60 -3.35 46.73
C ASP A 167 -1.79 -4.06 45.62
N ILE A 168 -2.12 -3.89 44.32
CA ILE A 168 -1.29 -4.40 43.22
C ILE A 168 -0.98 -3.26 42.25
N GLU A 169 0.30 -2.84 42.15
CA GLU A 169 0.78 -1.98 41.08
C GLU A 169 0.91 -2.81 39.80
N ASP A 170 -0.14 -2.82 38.97
CA ASP A 170 -0.06 -3.44 37.64
C ASP A 170 0.19 -2.37 36.59
N ASN A 171 1.32 -2.49 35.88
CA ASN A 171 1.68 -1.63 34.78
C ASN A 171 0.89 -2.06 33.55
N HIS A 172 -0.20 -1.33 33.26
CA HIS A 172 -1.00 -1.60 32.06
C HIS A 172 -0.57 -0.73 30.89
N LEU A 173 -0.30 -1.37 29.72
CA LEU A 173 0.02 -0.67 28.49
C LEU A 173 -1.30 -0.16 27.89
N SER A 174 -1.51 1.14 27.86
CA SER A 174 -2.66 1.78 27.21
C SER A 174 -2.24 2.54 25.96
N LYS A 175 -3.20 2.77 25.06
CA LYS A 175 -3.02 3.62 23.87
C LYS A 175 -3.63 4.99 24.14
N GLU A 176 -2.85 6.03 23.85
CA GLU A 176 -3.31 7.42 23.93
C GLU A 176 -3.25 8.05 22.54
N LYS A 177 -4.36 8.65 22.09
CA LYS A 177 -4.44 9.36 20.83
C LYS A 177 -3.70 10.69 20.97
N VAL A 178 -2.58 10.85 20.25
CA VAL A 178 -1.75 12.06 20.27
C VAL A 178 -1.99 12.98 19.09
N GLY A 179 -2.63 12.46 18.03
CA GLY A 179 -2.96 13.24 16.85
C GLY A 179 -3.89 12.51 15.89
N ALA A 180 -4.23 13.18 14.80
CA ALA A 180 -4.99 12.59 13.70
C ALA A 180 -4.62 13.24 12.37
N PHE A 181 -4.58 12.42 11.34
CA PHE A 181 -4.39 12.82 9.95
C PHE A 181 -5.66 12.53 9.16
N TYR A 182 -6.19 13.54 8.47
CA TYR A 182 -7.41 13.43 7.66
C TYR A 182 -7.07 13.67 6.20
N GLN A 183 -7.42 12.74 5.32
CA GLN A 183 -7.26 12.87 3.87
C GLN A 183 -8.20 11.89 3.15
N ILE A 184 -8.43 12.10 1.85
CA ILE A 184 -9.06 11.08 0.99
C ILE A 184 -8.17 9.82 1.01
N PRO A 185 -8.72 8.62 1.34
CA PRO A 185 -7.94 7.41 1.55
C PRO A 185 -7.47 6.77 0.24
N LEU A 186 -6.85 7.57 -0.61
CA LEU A 186 -6.35 7.19 -1.92
C LEU A 186 -4.90 7.66 -2.12
N LYS A 187 -4.18 6.97 -2.99
CA LYS A 187 -2.91 7.44 -3.56
C LYS A 187 -2.80 7.03 -5.03
N LEU A 188 -2.00 7.76 -5.80
CA LEU A 188 -1.67 7.35 -7.17
C LEU A 188 -0.97 5.99 -7.18
N ALA A 189 -1.30 5.15 -8.14
CA ALA A 189 -0.87 3.77 -8.18
C ALA A 189 -0.53 3.25 -9.59
N TYR A 190 0.16 4.05 -10.38
CA TYR A 190 0.85 3.58 -11.59
C TYR A 190 2.16 2.88 -11.23
N ALA A 191 2.84 3.37 -10.17
CA ALA A 191 4.03 2.79 -9.61
C ALA A 191 3.96 2.76 -8.08
N ILE A 192 4.50 1.69 -7.49
CA ILE A 192 4.68 1.54 -6.03
C ILE A 192 6.05 0.90 -5.76
N THR A 193 6.51 0.99 -4.52
CA THR A 193 7.75 0.30 -4.15
C THR A 193 7.54 -1.19 -3.97
N MET A 194 8.59 -1.99 -4.21
CA MET A 194 8.59 -3.43 -3.98
C MET A 194 8.17 -3.79 -2.56
N HIS A 195 8.60 -3.00 -1.54
CA HIS A 195 8.18 -3.21 -0.15
C HIS A 195 6.66 -3.08 0.03
N LYS A 196 6.04 -2.05 -0.58
CA LYS A 196 4.59 -1.83 -0.49
C LYS A 196 3.78 -2.84 -1.32
N SER A 197 4.43 -3.56 -2.23
CA SER A 197 3.82 -4.64 -3.02
C SER A 197 3.81 -5.98 -2.32
N GLN A 198 4.55 -6.14 -1.23
CA GLN A 198 4.58 -7.39 -0.47
C GLN A 198 3.18 -7.76 0.02
N GLY A 199 2.83 -9.03 -0.14
CA GLY A 199 1.49 -9.51 0.23
C GLY A 199 0.40 -9.26 -0.82
N GLN A 200 0.66 -8.47 -1.86
CA GLN A 200 -0.29 -8.20 -2.95
C GLN A 200 -0.15 -9.22 -4.10
N THR A 201 -1.21 -9.36 -4.89
CA THR A 201 -1.23 -10.19 -6.11
C THR A 201 -1.57 -9.30 -7.30
N TYR A 202 -0.83 -9.45 -8.39
CA TYR A 202 -1.00 -8.66 -9.61
C TYR A 202 -1.04 -9.58 -10.83
N ASP A 203 -1.89 -9.26 -11.79
CA ASP A 203 -1.95 -9.98 -13.07
C ASP A 203 -0.74 -9.66 -13.96
N GLN A 204 -0.29 -8.39 -13.94
CA GLN A 204 0.82 -7.90 -14.74
C GLN A 204 1.69 -6.95 -13.93
N VAL A 205 2.99 -7.21 -13.94
CA VAL A 205 3.99 -6.44 -13.20
C VAL A 205 5.11 -5.99 -14.13
N ASN A 206 5.46 -4.72 -14.04
CA ASN A 206 6.64 -4.15 -14.67
C ASN A 206 7.70 -3.88 -13.58
N LEU A 207 8.88 -4.47 -13.70
CA LEU A 207 9.98 -4.23 -12.76
C LEU A 207 10.91 -3.15 -13.29
N ILE A 208 11.11 -2.08 -12.48
CA ILE A 208 12.12 -1.04 -12.72
C ILE A 208 13.00 -0.97 -11.46
N PRO A 209 13.99 -1.88 -11.33
CA PRO A 209 14.76 -2.04 -10.09
C PRO A 209 15.79 -0.94 -9.86
N TYR A 210 16.15 -0.19 -10.90
CA TYR A 210 17.16 0.86 -10.81
C TYR A 210 16.52 2.25 -10.89
N SER A 211 17.09 3.19 -10.11
CA SER A 211 16.71 4.62 -10.07
C SER A 211 17.49 5.41 -11.12
#